data_3e52c814732eedba5598a5296613d8d1
#
_entry.id   3e52c814732eedba5598a5296613d8d1
#
_cell.length_a   1.000
_cell.length_b   1.000
_cell.length_c   1.000
_cell.angle_alpha   90.00
_cell.angle_beta   90.00
_cell.angle_gamma   90.00
#
_symmetry.space_group_name_H-M   'P 1'
#
loop_
_entity.id
_entity.type
_entity.pdbx_description
1 polymer ?
#
loop_
_entity_poly.entity_id
_entity_poly.type
_entity_poly.pdbx_seq_one_letter_code
_entity_poly.pdbx_strand_id
1 'polypeptide(L)'
;VSGAFEHTINMQFKGQFMRAFVLQGATPQIVLGINPKTMPNFKTIADLKGKKVGVSAPGSSTNVMVNFLLAKVGLKPSDVSIIGVGTGNGAVAAMRSGQIDAMSNLDPVITLLLRSGDLKIASDTRVIAESEKVFGGPMPAGCLYAPQTFIDKNPNTVQALTNAMVRANKWIQAAGAADIIKAVPEGYLLGDRAVYIDAFLAAKGSLSPDGMIPEKGPQSAFKALASVDEKLAVAKLDLTAVYTN
;
A
#
# COMPACT_ATOMS: atom_id res chain seq x y z
N VAL A 1 -0.72 10.71 12.49
CA VAL A 1 -1.47 9.98 11.46
C VAL A 1 -0.78 8.65 11.21
N SER A 2 -1.56 7.58 11.00
CA SER A 2 -1.08 6.34 10.39
C SER A 2 -1.48 6.35 8.92
N GLY A 3 -0.52 6.15 8.01
CA GLY A 3 -0.78 6.21 6.58
C GLY A 3 0.44 5.83 5.77
N ALA A 4 0.35 5.99 4.45
CA ALA A 4 1.42 5.60 3.56
C ALA A 4 2.53 6.67 3.46
N PHE A 5 3.77 6.21 3.36
CA PHE A 5 4.97 7.05 3.37
C PHE A 5 4.99 8.10 2.25
N GLU A 6 4.58 7.74 1.05
CA GLU A 6 4.57 8.66 -0.10
C GLU A 6 3.67 9.88 0.11
N HIS A 7 2.75 9.83 1.06
CA HIS A 7 1.96 11.00 1.44
C HIS A 7 2.82 12.12 2.03
N THR A 8 3.91 11.81 2.73
CA THR A 8 4.82 12.84 3.27
C THR A 8 5.47 13.65 2.15
N ILE A 9 5.83 12.99 1.04
CA ILE A 9 6.39 13.62 -0.16
C ILE A 9 5.33 14.49 -0.85
N ASN A 10 4.12 13.95 -1.06
CA ASN A 10 3.02 14.71 -1.65
C ASN A 10 2.62 15.94 -0.82
N MET A 11 2.68 15.83 0.51
CA MET A 11 2.39 16.94 1.41
C MET A 11 3.48 18.01 1.35
N GLN A 12 4.76 17.61 1.32
CA GLN A 12 5.87 18.56 1.13
C GLN A 12 5.72 19.32 -0.20
N PHE A 13 5.38 18.61 -1.29
CA PHE A 13 5.11 19.25 -2.58
C PHE A 13 4.01 20.32 -2.52
N LYS A 14 3.04 20.14 -1.61
CA LYS A 14 1.96 21.11 -1.34
C LYS A 14 2.33 22.17 -0.27
N GLY A 15 3.60 22.23 0.15
CA GLY A 15 4.05 23.16 1.18
C GLY A 15 3.72 22.75 2.61
N GLN A 16 3.31 21.50 2.84
CA GLN A 16 2.99 20.97 4.17
C GLN A 16 4.07 19.99 4.60
N PHE A 17 4.87 20.36 5.59
CA PHE A 17 6.01 19.57 6.05
C PHE A 17 5.57 18.52 7.06
N MET A 18 5.30 17.31 6.53
CA MET A 18 5.01 16.10 7.30
C MET A 18 6.26 15.23 7.35
N ARG A 19 6.55 14.64 8.51
CA ARG A 19 7.70 13.77 8.70
C ARG A 19 7.27 12.42 9.27
N ALA A 20 7.66 11.33 8.61
CA ALA A 20 7.49 9.98 9.13
C ALA A 20 8.54 9.69 10.20
N PHE A 21 8.16 9.00 11.28
CA PHE A 21 9.04 8.75 12.43
C PHE A 21 9.06 7.29 12.90
N VAL A 22 8.25 6.41 12.31
CA VAL A 22 8.35 4.96 12.50
C VAL A 22 7.63 4.21 11.38
N LEU A 23 8.29 3.20 10.84
CA LEU A 23 7.76 2.36 9.76
C LEU A 23 6.94 1.18 10.33
N GLN A 24 5.80 0.89 9.72
CA GLN A 24 4.95 -0.28 9.98
C GLN A 24 5.14 -1.34 8.91
N GLY A 25 5.08 -0.94 7.63
CA GLY A 25 5.20 -1.79 6.46
C GLY A 25 6.39 -1.41 5.59
N ALA A 26 7.30 -2.36 5.37
CA ALA A 26 8.48 -2.17 4.54
C ALA A 26 8.14 -2.18 3.04
N THR A 27 6.93 -2.62 2.66
CA THR A 27 6.40 -2.57 1.29
C THR A 27 4.95 -2.07 1.30
N PRO A 28 4.40 -1.65 0.15
CA PRO A 28 3.01 -1.22 0.04
C PRO A 28 1.98 -2.28 0.42
N GLN A 29 2.30 -3.57 0.30
CA GLN A 29 1.40 -4.71 0.55
C GLN A 29 0.14 -4.68 -0.34
N ILE A 30 0.22 -3.96 -1.46
CA ILE A 30 -0.85 -3.79 -2.43
C ILE A 30 -0.71 -4.84 -3.53
N VAL A 31 -1.83 -5.43 -3.92
CA VAL A 31 -1.92 -6.36 -5.05
C VAL A 31 -2.78 -5.74 -6.13
N LEU A 32 -2.28 -5.71 -7.36
CA LEU A 32 -3.11 -5.53 -8.54
C LEU A 32 -3.57 -6.91 -9.02
N GLY A 33 -4.86 -7.14 -8.92
CA GLY A 33 -5.50 -8.37 -9.37
C GLY A 33 -6.48 -8.13 -10.51
N ILE A 34 -6.64 -9.14 -11.34
CA ILE A 34 -7.46 -9.12 -12.56
C ILE A 34 -8.66 -10.02 -12.36
N ASN A 35 -9.81 -9.56 -12.81
CA ASN A 35 -11.03 -10.37 -12.84
C ASN A 35 -10.96 -11.39 -13.99
N PRO A 36 -10.86 -12.70 -13.71
CA PRO A 36 -10.73 -13.70 -14.75
C PRO A 36 -12.00 -13.87 -15.61
N LYS A 37 -13.15 -13.39 -15.12
CA LYS A 37 -14.44 -13.47 -15.86
C LYS A 37 -14.54 -12.37 -16.92
N THR A 38 -14.09 -11.14 -16.60
CA THR A 38 -14.19 -9.99 -17.52
C THR A 38 -12.92 -9.80 -18.35
N MET A 39 -11.79 -10.34 -17.90
CA MET A 39 -10.50 -10.29 -18.58
C MET A 39 -9.83 -11.68 -18.69
N PRO A 40 -10.49 -12.67 -19.35
CA PRO A 40 -9.96 -14.04 -19.42
C PRO A 40 -8.64 -14.14 -20.18
N ASN A 41 -8.37 -13.21 -21.10
CA ASN A 41 -7.19 -13.18 -21.98
C ASN A 41 -6.11 -12.17 -21.51
N PHE A 42 -6.19 -11.67 -20.26
CA PHE A 42 -5.18 -10.75 -19.73
C PHE A 42 -3.77 -11.35 -19.81
N LYS A 43 -2.83 -10.56 -20.33
CA LYS A 43 -1.41 -10.93 -20.47
C LYS A 43 -0.48 -9.91 -19.82
N THR A 44 -0.78 -8.62 -19.96
CA THR A 44 0.10 -7.53 -19.52
C THR A 44 -0.71 -6.36 -18.93
N ILE A 45 -0.05 -5.49 -18.18
CA ILE A 45 -0.66 -4.26 -17.64
C ILE A 45 -1.24 -3.37 -18.77
N ALA A 46 -0.70 -3.44 -19.99
CA ALA A 46 -1.24 -2.67 -21.11
C ALA A 46 -2.69 -3.07 -21.48
N ASP A 47 -3.10 -4.28 -21.15
CA ASP A 47 -4.47 -4.77 -21.40
C ASP A 47 -5.52 -4.08 -20.51
N LEU A 48 -5.08 -3.29 -19.52
CA LEU A 48 -5.97 -2.47 -18.72
C LEU A 48 -6.54 -1.25 -19.44
N LYS A 49 -6.03 -0.91 -20.62
CA LYS A 49 -6.55 0.24 -21.39
C LYS A 49 -8.06 0.10 -21.63
N GLY A 50 -8.81 1.15 -21.26
CA GLY A 50 -10.27 1.18 -21.34
C GLY A 50 -11.01 0.38 -20.27
N LYS A 51 -10.30 -0.20 -19.29
CA LYS A 51 -10.87 -1.05 -18.25
C LYS A 51 -11.25 -0.27 -16.99
N LYS A 52 -12.14 -0.86 -16.19
CA LYS A 52 -12.56 -0.35 -14.88
C LYS A 52 -11.67 -0.94 -13.81
N VAL A 53 -10.91 -0.09 -13.11
CA VAL A 53 -9.98 -0.52 -12.06
C VAL A 53 -10.47 -0.03 -10.71
N GLY A 54 -10.82 -0.97 -9.84
CA GLY A 54 -11.19 -0.70 -8.45
C GLY A 54 -9.97 -0.33 -7.62
N VAL A 55 -10.10 0.69 -6.78
CA VAL A 55 -9.11 1.10 -5.79
C VAL A 55 -9.80 1.34 -4.45
N SER A 56 -9.06 1.38 -3.33
CA SER A 56 -9.70 1.66 -2.03
C SER A 56 -10.39 3.02 -2.03
N ALA A 57 -9.74 4.04 -2.57
CA ALA A 57 -10.32 5.36 -2.83
C ALA A 57 -9.48 6.07 -3.92
N PRO A 58 -10.06 6.98 -4.72
CA PRO A 58 -9.29 7.85 -5.59
C PRO A 58 -8.26 8.67 -4.78
N GLY A 59 -7.01 8.73 -5.27
CA GLY A 59 -5.89 9.41 -4.60
C GLY A 59 -5.22 8.62 -3.47
N SER A 60 -5.69 7.42 -3.14
CA SER A 60 -5.06 6.52 -2.17
C SER A 60 -3.81 5.86 -2.74
N SER A 61 -3.01 5.19 -1.88
CA SER A 61 -1.83 4.41 -2.30
C SER A 61 -2.18 3.29 -3.29
N THR A 62 -3.38 2.70 -3.18
CA THR A 62 -3.84 1.70 -4.16
C THR A 62 -4.06 2.33 -5.54
N ASN A 63 -4.53 3.59 -5.60
CA ASN A 63 -4.62 4.34 -6.86
C ASN A 63 -3.23 4.76 -7.38
N VAL A 64 -2.33 5.21 -6.51
CA VAL A 64 -0.93 5.52 -6.88
C VAL A 64 -0.25 4.31 -7.50
N MET A 65 -0.44 3.11 -6.93
CA MET A 65 0.08 1.85 -7.46
C MET A 65 -0.43 1.56 -8.88
N VAL A 66 -1.73 1.74 -9.14
CA VAL A 66 -2.30 1.57 -10.49
C VAL A 66 -1.64 2.53 -11.47
N ASN A 67 -1.60 3.82 -11.14
CA ASN A 67 -1.03 4.86 -12.00
C ASN A 67 0.44 4.58 -12.32
N PHE A 68 1.21 4.15 -11.30
CA PHE A 68 2.61 3.77 -11.47
C PHE A 68 2.79 2.58 -12.43
N LEU A 69 1.99 1.52 -12.28
CA LEU A 69 2.05 0.37 -13.16
C LEU A 69 1.62 0.71 -14.60
N LEU A 70 0.62 1.57 -14.78
CA LEU A 70 0.21 2.08 -16.08
C LEU A 70 1.34 2.87 -16.75
N ALA A 71 2.00 3.77 -16.01
CA ALA A 71 3.13 4.56 -16.52
C ALA A 71 4.29 3.68 -17.01
N LYS A 72 4.58 2.57 -16.33
CA LYS A 72 5.62 1.61 -16.75
C LYS A 72 5.39 0.97 -18.12
N VAL A 73 4.15 0.95 -18.58
CA VAL A 73 3.76 0.43 -19.91
C VAL A 73 3.31 1.53 -20.88
N GLY A 74 3.59 2.79 -20.53
CA GLY A 74 3.29 3.95 -21.39
C GLY A 74 1.81 4.38 -21.41
N LEU A 75 1.01 3.88 -20.46
CA LEU A 75 -0.38 4.32 -20.28
C LEU A 75 -0.48 5.48 -19.30
N LYS A 76 -1.51 6.29 -19.46
CA LYS A 76 -1.86 7.40 -18.55
C LYS A 76 -2.97 6.98 -17.59
N PRO A 77 -3.14 7.65 -16.45
CA PRO A 77 -4.28 7.43 -15.55
C PRO A 77 -5.64 7.56 -16.24
N SER A 78 -5.74 8.44 -17.25
CA SER A 78 -6.96 8.64 -18.07
C SER A 78 -7.27 7.49 -19.04
N ASP A 79 -6.36 6.55 -19.23
CA ASP A 79 -6.59 5.38 -20.10
C ASP A 79 -7.41 4.27 -19.39
N VAL A 80 -7.72 4.44 -18.10
CA VAL A 80 -8.57 3.53 -17.32
C VAL A 80 -9.65 4.30 -16.56
N SER A 81 -10.72 3.62 -16.13
CA SER A 81 -11.72 4.20 -15.25
C SER A 81 -11.43 3.79 -13.80
N ILE A 82 -11.01 4.73 -12.96
CA ILE A 82 -10.75 4.48 -11.53
C ILE A 82 -12.05 4.53 -10.74
N ILE A 83 -12.35 3.45 -9.99
CA ILE A 83 -13.58 3.30 -9.19
C ILE A 83 -13.19 3.05 -7.73
N GLY A 84 -13.67 3.90 -6.81
CA GLY A 84 -13.52 3.68 -5.36
C GLY A 84 -14.43 2.55 -4.90
N VAL A 85 -13.86 1.47 -4.37
CA VAL A 85 -14.60 0.28 -3.91
C VAL A 85 -14.39 -0.04 -2.43
N GLY A 86 -13.56 0.76 -1.72
CA GLY A 86 -13.20 0.51 -0.32
C GLY A 86 -12.23 -0.66 -0.13
N THR A 87 -12.12 -1.13 1.11
CA THR A 87 -11.19 -2.20 1.53
C THR A 87 -11.90 -3.36 2.25
N GLY A 88 -13.19 -3.52 2.04
CA GLY A 88 -14.03 -4.53 2.70
C GLY A 88 -14.95 -5.26 1.73
N ASN A 89 -16.11 -5.68 2.24
CA ASN A 89 -17.10 -6.45 1.48
C ASN A 89 -17.57 -5.79 0.19
N GLY A 90 -17.61 -4.44 0.12
CA GLY A 90 -17.94 -3.70 -1.10
C GLY A 90 -16.94 -3.98 -2.24
N ALA A 91 -15.65 -4.04 -1.93
CA ALA A 91 -14.61 -4.38 -2.90
C ALA A 91 -14.78 -5.82 -3.43
N VAL A 92 -15.07 -6.76 -2.53
CA VAL A 92 -15.33 -8.17 -2.89
C VAL A 92 -16.55 -8.27 -3.82
N ALA A 93 -17.64 -7.58 -3.48
CA ALA A 93 -18.86 -7.57 -4.29
C ALA A 93 -18.64 -6.96 -5.67
N ALA A 94 -17.92 -5.84 -5.77
CA ALA A 94 -17.60 -5.20 -7.04
C ALA A 94 -16.79 -6.09 -7.98
N MET A 95 -15.83 -6.86 -7.45
CA MET A 95 -15.05 -7.82 -8.24
C MET A 95 -15.92 -8.99 -8.70
N ARG A 96 -16.69 -9.60 -7.80
CA ARG A 96 -17.54 -10.79 -8.10
C ARG A 96 -18.63 -10.49 -9.10
N SER A 97 -19.23 -9.30 -9.03
CA SER A 97 -20.30 -8.88 -9.95
C SER A 97 -19.79 -8.47 -11.33
N GLY A 98 -18.47 -8.32 -11.52
CA GLY A 98 -17.90 -7.79 -12.76
C GLY A 98 -18.11 -6.27 -12.93
N GLN A 99 -18.45 -5.55 -11.86
CA GLN A 99 -18.51 -4.08 -11.86
C GLN A 99 -17.16 -3.47 -12.17
N ILE A 100 -16.07 -4.15 -11.80
CA ILE A 100 -14.69 -3.80 -12.10
C ILE A 100 -13.97 -4.96 -12.80
N ASP A 101 -13.03 -4.61 -13.67
CA ASP A 101 -12.22 -5.55 -14.46
C ASP A 101 -10.92 -5.94 -13.76
N ALA A 102 -10.40 -5.02 -12.97
CA ALA A 102 -9.21 -5.21 -12.14
C ALA A 102 -9.39 -4.50 -10.80
N MET A 103 -8.56 -4.86 -9.82
CA MET A 103 -8.57 -4.26 -8.49
C MET A 103 -7.15 -4.07 -7.98
N SER A 104 -6.84 -2.88 -7.49
CA SER A 104 -5.67 -2.61 -6.67
C SER A 104 -6.14 -2.47 -5.23
N ASN A 105 -5.80 -3.43 -4.38
CA ASN A 105 -6.31 -3.46 -2.99
C ASN A 105 -5.34 -4.20 -2.07
N LEU A 106 -5.76 -4.34 -0.83
CA LEU A 106 -5.03 -4.90 0.30
C LEU A 106 -5.70 -6.18 0.81
N ASP A 107 -4.98 -6.92 1.63
CA ASP A 107 -5.55 -8.01 2.40
C ASP A 107 -6.49 -7.47 3.52
N PRO A 108 -7.48 -8.27 3.94
CA PRO A 108 -7.78 -9.65 3.52
C PRO A 108 -8.63 -9.79 2.25
N VAL A 109 -9.07 -8.69 1.61
CA VAL A 109 -9.89 -8.72 0.37
C VAL A 109 -9.21 -9.51 -0.75
N ILE A 110 -7.91 -9.30 -0.95
CA ILE A 110 -7.14 -9.99 -1.99
C ILE A 110 -7.10 -11.49 -1.74
N THR A 111 -6.74 -11.92 -0.54
CA THR A 111 -6.66 -13.34 -0.19
C THR A 111 -8.03 -14.04 -0.31
N LEU A 112 -9.12 -13.36 0.10
CA LEU A 112 -10.48 -13.89 -0.06
C LEU A 112 -10.82 -14.15 -1.53
N LEU A 113 -10.55 -13.18 -2.41
CA LEU A 113 -10.83 -13.28 -3.84
C LEU A 113 -9.92 -14.29 -4.56
N LEU A 114 -8.67 -14.44 -4.12
CA LEU A 114 -7.74 -15.45 -4.63
C LEU A 114 -8.24 -16.86 -4.30
N ARG A 115 -8.64 -17.11 -3.04
CA ARG A 115 -9.15 -18.42 -2.59
C ARG A 115 -10.42 -18.84 -3.33
N SER A 116 -11.27 -17.88 -3.67
CA SER A 116 -12.51 -18.18 -4.43
C SER A 116 -12.30 -18.22 -5.95
N GLY A 117 -11.09 -17.96 -6.45
CA GLY A 117 -10.81 -17.92 -7.89
C GLY A 117 -11.41 -16.72 -8.62
N ASP A 118 -11.86 -15.71 -7.87
CA ASP A 118 -12.46 -14.48 -8.43
C ASP A 118 -11.41 -13.42 -8.82
N LEU A 119 -10.12 -13.70 -8.55
CA LEU A 119 -9.01 -12.80 -8.86
C LEU A 119 -7.75 -13.59 -9.26
N LYS A 120 -7.01 -13.07 -10.26
CA LYS A 120 -5.65 -13.52 -10.61
C LYS A 120 -4.67 -12.38 -10.39
N ILE A 121 -3.50 -12.67 -9.81
CA ILE A 121 -2.47 -11.66 -9.53
C ILE A 121 -1.81 -11.19 -10.83
N ALA A 122 -1.74 -9.87 -11.02
CA ALA A 122 -0.96 -9.21 -12.06
C ALA A 122 0.31 -8.56 -11.49
N SER A 123 0.25 -8.05 -10.25
CA SER A 123 1.40 -7.49 -9.52
C SER A 123 1.17 -7.66 -8.02
N ASP A 124 2.19 -8.05 -7.27
CA ASP A 124 2.11 -8.33 -5.84
C ASP A 124 3.25 -7.65 -5.08
N THR A 125 2.93 -6.71 -4.21
CA THR A 125 3.93 -6.03 -3.38
C THR A 125 3.88 -6.46 -1.91
N ARG A 126 3.26 -7.62 -1.60
CA ARG A 126 3.27 -8.23 -0.26
C ARG A 126 4.61 -8.91 0.05
N VAL A 127 5.44 -9.14 -0.96
CA VAL A 127 6.77 -9.73 -0.84
C VAL A 127 7.83 -8.69 -1.16
N ILE A 128 8.84 -8.52 -0.29
CA ILE A 128 9.88 -7.48 -0.43
C ILE A 128 10.55 -7.55 -1.82
N ALA A 129 11.03 -8.72 -2.22
CA ALA A 129 11.72 -8.89 -3.50
C ALA A 129 10.85 -8.51 -4.72
N GLU A 130 9.56 -8.84 -4.69
CA GLU A 130 8.63 -8.47 -5.77
C GLU A 130 8.33 -6.97 -5.75
N SER A 131 8.15 -6.38 -4.56
CA SER A 131 8.00 -4.93 -4.41
C SER A 131 9.22 -4.17 -4.95
N GLU A 132 10.42 -4.62 -4.64
CA GLU A 132 11.66 -4.00 -5.16
C GLU A 132 11.79 -4.11 -6.68
N LYS A 133 11.36 -5.23 -7.29
CA LYS A 133 11.29 -5.34 -8.76
C LYS A 133 10.30 -4.34 -9.37
N VAL A 134 9.16 -4.14 -8.71
CA VAL A 134 8.15 -3.18 -9.16
C VAL A 134 8.68 -1.76 -9.11
N PHE A 135 9.27 -1.32 -7.99
CA PHE A 135 9.66 0.07 -7.74
C PHE A 135 11.14 0.37 -8.04
N GLY A 136 11.96 -0.65 -8.29
CA GLY A 136 13.41 -0.50 -8.53
C GLY A 136 14.20 -0.21 -7.25
N GLY A 137 13.67 -0.57 -6.08
CA GLY A 137 14.30 -0.41 -4.78
C GLY A 137 13.30 -0.49 -3.62
N PRO A 138 13.76 -0.30 -2.37
CA PRO A 138 12.89 -0.36 -1.20
C PRO A 138 11.78 0.70 -1.28
N MET A 139 10.54 0.28 -1.05
CA MET A 139 9.37 1.15 -1.11
C MET A 139 8.66 1.16 0.25
N PRO A 140 9.09 2.00 1.21
CA PRO A 140 8.45 2.11 2.51
C PRO A 140 6.98 2.52 2.34
N ALA A 141 6.11 1.99 3.17
CA ALA A 141 4.68 2.21 3.03
C ALA A 141 4.01 2.63 4.34
N GLY A 142 3.33 1.73 5.04
CA GLY A 142 2.66 2.08 6.28
C GLY A 142 3.62 2.68 7.30
N CYS A 143 3.34 3.88 7.79
CA CYS A 143 4.17 4.57 8.79
C CYS A 143 3.32 5.49 9.67
N LEU A 144 3.88 5.89 10.80
CA LEU A 144 3.35 7.04 11.55
C LEU A 144 4.08 8.30 11.09
N TYR A 145 3.31 9.33 10.81
CA TYR A 145 3.85 10.65 10.45
C TYR A 145 3.03 11.78 11.08
N ALA A 146 3.67 12.92 11.28
CA ALA A 146 3.06 14.10 11.86
C ALA A 146 3.67 15.38 11.25
N PRO A 147 3.00 16.55 11.38
CA PRO A 147 3.62 17.83 11.07
C PRO A 147 4.90 18.02 11.88
N GLN A 148 5.95 18.58 11.27
CA GLN A 148 7.21 18.88 11.96
C GLN A 148 6.97 19.63 13.27
N THR A 149 6.09 20.63 13.24
CA THR A 149 5.73 21.42 14.43
C THR A 149 5.11 20.60 15.58
N PHE A 150 4.41 19.51 15.26
CA PHE A 150 3.92 18.59 16.29
C PHE A 150 5.05 17.78 16.91
N ILE A 151 5.96 17.28 16.06
CA ILE A 151 7.13 16.49 16.51
C ILE A 151 7.99 17.33 17.47
N ASP A 152 8.29 18.57 17.10
CA ASP A 152 9.10 19.49 17.89
C ASP A 152 8.46 19.84 19.25
N LYS A 153 7.14 20.04 19.26
CA LYS A 153 6.42 20.38 20.49
C LYS A 153 6.10 19.20 21.39
N ASN A 154 6.11 17.98 20.86
CA ASN A 154 5.66 16.78 21.59
C ASN A 154 6.65 15.60 21.47
N PRO A 155 7.96 15.80 21.74
CA PRO A 155 8.97 14.75 21.52
C PRO A 155 8.69 13.49 22.33
N ASN A 156 8.23 13.63 23.58
CA ASN A 156 7.90 12.48 24.43
C ASN A 156 6.72 11.66 23.88
N THR A 157 5.71 12.32 23.29
CA THR A 157 4.59 11.64 22.66
C THR A 157 5.04 10.88 21.41
N VAL A 158 5.88 11.50 20.59
CA VAL A 158 6.45 10.88 19.38
C VAL A 158 7.29 9.66 19.77
N GLN A 159 8.14 9.78 20.79
CA GLN A 159 8.95 8.67 21.30
C GLN A 159 8.08 7.52 21.85
N ALA A 160 7.03 7.84 22.59
CA ALA A 160 6.11 6.83 23.12
C ALA A 160 5.38 6.07 22.00
N LEU A 161 4.93 6.77 20.97
CA LEU A 161 4.31 6.17 19.78
C LEU A 161 5.30 5.30 19.00
N THR A 162 6.53 5.77 18.82
CA THR A 162 7.61 5.00 18.18
C THR A 162 7.88 3.72 18.95
N ASN A 163 8.05 3.80 20.27
CA ASN A 163 8.29 2.64 21.13
C ASN A 163 7.14 1.63 21.09
N ALA A 164 5.89 2.12 21.09
CA ALA A 164 4.71 1.25 20.98
C ALA A 164 4.68 0.51 19.63
N MET A 165 4.97 1.23 18.53
CA MET A 165 4.99 0.64 17.20
C MET A 165 6.11 -0.38 17.04
N VAL A 166 7.33 -0.07 17.47
CA VAL A 166 8.46 -1.00 17.44
C VAL A 166 8.18 -2.26 18.25
N ARG A 167 7.55 -2.13 19.44
CA ARG A 167 7.11 -3.31 20.22
C ARG A 167 6.07 -4.14 19.46
N ALA A 168 5.09 -3.49 18.81
CA ALA A 168 4.10 -4.18 18.01
C ALA A 168 4.74 -4.91 16.81
N ASN A 169 5.64 -4.24 16.09
CA ASN A 169 6.39 -4.84 14.98
C ASN A 169 7.16 -6.09 15.44
N LYS A 170 7.91 -6.00 16.55
CA LYS A 170 8.64 -7.14 17.12
C LYS A 170 7.71 -8.27 17.56
N TRP A 171 6.60 -7.94 18.20
CA TRP A 171 5.59 -8.93 18.59
C TRP A 171 5.02 -9.65 17.37
N ILE A 172 4.65 -8.92 16.31
CA ILE A 172 4.12 -9.49 15.07
C ILE A 172 5.11 -10.47 14.43
N GLN A 173 6.41 -10.17 14.44
CA GLN A 173 7.44 -11.09 13.90
C GLN A 173 7.44 -12.44 14.62
N ALA A 174 7.18 -12.45 15.92
CA ALA A 174 7.14 -13.67 16.75
C ALA A 174 5.75 -14.32 16.80
N ALA A 175 4.67 -13.56 16.57
CA ALA A 175 3.29 -14.00 16.73
C ALA A 175 2.91 -15.15 15.79
N GLY A 176 2.23 -16.15 16.33
CA GLY A 176 1.57 -17.23 15.59
C GLY A 176 0.11 -16.89 15.26
N ALA A 177 -0.54 -17.78 14.51
CA ALA A 177 -1.94 -17.61 14.08
C ALA A 177 -2.91 -17.39 15.26
N ALA A 178 -2.73 -18.14 16.35
CA ALA A 178 -3.58 -18.02 17.55
C ALA A 178 -3.43 -16.66 18.24
N ASP A 179 -2.22 -16.09 18.26
CA ASP A 179 -1.95 -14.78 18.85
C ASP A 179 -2.60 -13.67 18.05
N ILE A 180 -2.51 -13.75 16.72
CA ILE A 180 -3.13 -12.80 15.80
C ILE A 180 -4.66 -12.81 15.94
N ILE A 181 -5.29 -13.98 15.96
CA ILE A 181 -6.75 -14.08 16.12
C ILE A 181 -7.25 -13.49 17.44
N LYS A 182 -6.46 -13.61 18.52
CA LYS A 182 -6.79 -12.99 19.81
C LYS A 182 -6.64 -11.47 19.80
N ALA A 183 -5.67 -10.94 19.04
CA ALA A 183 -5.35 -9.52 19.04
C ALA A 183 -6.22 -8.71 18.07
N VAL A 184 -6.69 -9.33 16.98
CA VAL A 184 -7.41 -8.62 15.91
C VAL A 184 -8.88 -8.47 16.26
N PRO A 185 -9.46 -7.25 16.21
CA PRO A 185 -10.89 -7.06 16.39
C PRO A 185 -11.71 -7.81 15.34
N GLU A 186 -12.86 -8.39 15.77
CA GLU A 186 -13.72 -9.23 14.92
C GLU A 186 -14.11 -8.57 13.58
N GLY A 187 -14.35 -7.25 13.59
CA GLY A 187 -14.71 -6.48 12.39
C GLY A 187 -13.68 -6.51 11.25
N TYR A 188 -12.43 -6.85 11.54
CA TYR A 188 -11.36 -6.96 10.53
C TYR A 188 -11.26 -8.36 9.91
N LEU A 189 -11.90 -9.37 10.52
CA LEU A 189 -11.77 -10.76 10.07
C LEU A 189 -12.61 -11.08 8.82
N LEU A 190 -13.44 -10.16 8.33
CA LEU A 190 -14.38 -10.34 7.21
C LEU A 190 -15.27 -11.59 7.35
N GLY A 191 -15.51 -12.06 8.59
CA GLY A 191 -16.29 -13.26 8.90
C GLY A 191 -15.56 -14.59 8.67
N ASP A 192 -14.30 -14.57 8.24
CA ASP A 192 -13.49 -15.78 8.00
C ASP A 192 -12.08 -15.64 8.59
N ARG A 193 -11.89 -16.26 9.76
CA ARG A 193 -10.61 -16.25 10.48
C ARG A 193 -9.49 -16.94 9.71
N ALA A 194 -9.80 -17.98 8.96
CA ALA A 194 -8.80 -18.72 8.19
C ALA A 194 -8.28 -17.86 7.01
N VAL A 195 -9.16 -17.14 6.32
CA VAL A 195 -8.77 -16.17 5.28
C VAL A 195 -7.89 -15.08 5.87
N TYR A 196 -8.23 -14.55 7.06
CA TYR A 196 -7.43 -13.52 7.70
C TYR A 196 -6.02 -14.00 8.05
N ILE A 197 -5.89 -15.22 8.56
CA ILE A 197 -4.59 -15.82 8.88
C ILE A 197 -3.75 -16.03 7.63
N ASP A 198 -4.34 -16.56 6.54
CA ASP A 198 -3.62 -16.72 5.28
C ASP A 198 -3.15 -15.37 4.72
N ALA A 199 -4.00 -14.35 4.80
CA ALA A 199 -3.67 -12.98 4.41
C ALA A 199 -2.50 -12.41 5.24
N PHE A 200 -2.56 -12.58 6.55
CA PHE A 200 -1.49 -12.19 7.46
C PHE A 200 -0.17 -12.89 7.12
N LEU A 201 -0.19 -14.20 6.92
CA LEU A 201 1.01 -14.97 6.60
C LEU A 201 1.60 -14.56 5.25
N ALA A 202 0.77 -14.23 4.26
CA ALA A 202 1.22 -13.75 2.96
C ALA A 202 1.95 -12.40 3.03
N ALA A 203 1.56 -11.52 3.97
CA ALA A 203 2.11 -10.18 4.11
C ALA A 203 3.12 -10.03 5.28
N LYS A 204 3.20 -11.00 6.20
CA LYS A 204 4.00 -10.91 7.43
C LYS A 204 5.45 -10.51 7.17
N GLY A 205 6.08 -11.08 6.13
CA GLY A 205 7.48 -10.81 5.77
C GLY A 205 7.75 -9.39 5.29
N SER A 206 6.72 -8.64 4.93
CA SER A 206 6.81 -7.24 4.49
C SER A 206 6.51 -6.23 5.60
N LEU A 207 6.17 -6.69 6.80
CA LEU A 207 6.06 -5.81 7.96
C LEU A 207 7.45 -5.43 8.47
N SER A 208 7.63 -4.17 8.84
CA SER A 208 8.92 -3.69 9.34
C SER A 208 9.31 -4.40 10.64
N PRO A 209 10.52 -4.97 10.75
CA PRO A 209 10.95 -5.65 11.97
C PRO A 209 11.38 -4.69 13.09
N ASP A 210 11.85 -3.50 12.74
CA ASP A 210 12.52 -2.55 13.64
C ASP A 210 11.93 -1.13 13.62
N GLY A 211 11.07 -0.82 12.67
CA GLY A 211 10.47 0.50 12.51
C GLY A 211 11.31 1.51 11.72
N MET A 212 12.50 1.12 11.24
CA MET A 212 13.39 2.01 10.52
C MET A 212 12.93 2.23 9.08
N ILE A 213 13.05 3.46 8.60
CA ILE A 213 12.78 3.82 7.21
C ILE A 213 14.07 3.62 6.42
N PRO A 214 14.07 2.78 5.35
CA PRO A 214 15.27 2.55 4.54
C PRO A 214 15.78 3.83 3.90
N GLU A 215 17.10 4.06 3.94
CA GLU A 215 17.73 5.29 3.43
C GLU A 215 17.39 5.59 1.97
N LYS A 216 17.29 4.56 1.13
CA LYS A 216 16.89 4.69 -0.29
C LYS A 216 15.37 4.71 -0.50
N GLY A 217 14.58 4.54 0.55
CA GLY A 217 13.12 4.49 0.48
C GLY A 217 12.48 5.78 -0.03
N PRO A 218 12.86 6.96 0.49
CA PRO A 218 12.32 8.24 -0.01
C PRO A 218 12.56 8.45 -1.49
N GLN A 219 13.73 8.05 -2.02
CA GLN A 219 14.06 8.17 -3.44
C GLN A 219 13.17 7.27 -4.31
N SER A 220 12.94 6.02 -3.89
CA SER A 220 12.07 5.09 -4.61
C SER A 220 10.62 5.59 -4.61
N ALA A 221 10.13 6.06 -3.47
CA ALA A 221 8.79 6.63 -3.34
C ALA A 221 8.62 7.90 -4.21
N PHE A 222 9.61 8.80 -4.20
CA PHE A 222 9.60 9.98 -5.06
C PHE A 222 9.59 9.62 -6.55
N LYS A 223 10.43 8.68 -6.99
CA LYS A 223 10.45 8.20 -8.38
C LYS A 223 9.09 7.64 -8.82
N ALA A 224 8.43 6.87 -7.93
CA ALA A 224 7.10 6.33 -8.22
C ALA A 224 6.06 7.45 -8.41
N LEU A 225 6.05 8.45 -7.55
CA LEU A 225 5.16 9.61 -7.68
C LEU A 225 5.48 10.46 -8.92
N ALA A 226 6.77 10.74 -9.14
CA ALA A 226 7.24 11.54 -10.28
C ALA A 226 6.96 10.92 -11.64
N SER A 227 6.82 9.59 -11.71
CA SER A 227 6.47 8.88 -12.95
C SER A 227 5.03 9.12 -13.42
N VAL A 228 4.17 9.64 -12.55
CA VAL A 228 2.73 9.83 -12.81
C VAL A 228 2.26 11.28 -12.66
N ASP A 229 3.13 12.17 -12.19
CA ASP A 229 2.86 13.60 -12.02
C ASP A 229 4.04 14.43 -12.55
N GLU A 230 3.86 15.04 -13.72
CA GLU A 230 4.86 15.85 -14.40
C GLU A 230 5.33 17.06 -13.55
N LYS A 231 4.45 17.65 -12.73
CA LYS A 231 4.78 18.76 -11.85
C LYS A 231 5.69 18.29 -10.71
N LEU A 232 5.40 17.11 -10.17
CA LEU A 232 6.22 16.51 -9.14
C LEU A 232 7.58 16.08 -9.71
N ALA A 233 7.63 15.58 -10.95
CA ALA A 233 8.87 15.15 -11.62
C ALA A 233 9.93 16.24 -11.73
N VAL A 234 9.52 17.50 -11.82
CA VAL A 234 10.43 18.67 -11.90
C VAL A 234 10.59 19.40 -10.56
N ALA A 235 9.90 18.95 -9.52
CA ALA A 235 9.96 19.58 -8.20
C ALA A 235 11.30 19.29 -7.50
N LYS A 236 11.85 20.32 -6.87
CA LYS A 236 13.03 20.20 -6.00
C LYS A 236 12.55 20.00 -4.56
N LEU A 237 12.46 18.75 -4.13
CA LEU A 237 12.04 18.38 -2.77
C LEU A 237 13.26 17.93 -1.95
N ASP A 238 13.23 18.26 -0.66
CA ASP A 238 14.18 17.72 0.30
C ASP A 238 13.68 16.38 0.85
N LEU A 239 14.14 15.29 0.26
CA LEU A 239 13.74 13.94 0.66
C LEU A 239 14.33 13.53 2.03
N THR A 240 15.27 14.28 2.58
CA THR A 240 15.77 14.04 3.95
C THR A 240 14.83 14.63 5.01
N ALA A 241 14.03 15.61 4.62
CA ALA A 241 13.05 16.24 5.51
C ALA A 241 11.73 15.47 5.67
N VAL A 242 11.48 14.42 4.86
CA VAL A 242 10.21 13.68 4.90
C VAL A 242 10.18 12.57 5.95
N TYR A 243 11.31 12.27 6.62
CA TYR A 243 11.38 11.25 7.65
C TYR A 243 12.45 11.56 8.71
N THR A 244 12.39 10.81 9.82
CA THR A 244 13.45 10.69 10.83
C THR A 244 13.44 9.24 11.33
N ASN A 245 14.64 8.73 11.60
CA ASN A 245 14.84 7.43 12.25
C ASN A 245 15.24 7.63 13.70
#